data_0b2251651106096f2fc5814d4fdf1eb8
#
_entry.id   0b2251651106096f2fc5814d4fdf1eb8
#
_cell.length_a   1.000
_cell.length_b   1.000
_cell.length_c   1.000
_cell.angle_alpha   90.00
_cell.angle_beta   90.00
_cell.angle_gamma   90.00
#
_symmetry.space_group_name_H-M   'P 1'
#
loop_
_entity.id
_entity.type
_entity.pdbx_description
1 polymer ?
#
loop_
_entity_poly.entity_id
_entity_poly.type
_entity_poly.pdbx_seq_one_letter_code
_entity_poly.pdbx_strand_id
1 'polypeptide(L)'
;MIVDFKHHQSAHCENGVASNLLINQGLPISEPMAFGLGSGLFYVYLPFVKVNHAPAISYRPLPGLIFNRLAKRLGLKVKRIKFSNRAKAQQVLEQKIAEGIPCGLQVGVYHLPYFPEEYRFHFNAHNLVVYGKEGDNFLVSDPVMEITTALTPAELERVRFAQGAFAPKGQIYYPIELPQSIDWEVAIRKAIKKTCTDMLAPVPIVGVKGMRMVARAIVKWPKKVGVPKANHYLAQMVRMQEEIGTGGGGFRFIYAAFLQEAGNKIGNTRLIDLSKEMTAIGDSWRDFAVNAARVYKKRKNGEDVYIALSKELMSLADREEQFFKKLKRAI
;
A
#
# COMPACT_ATOMS: atom_id res chain seq x y z
N MET A 1 -2.52 5.57 30.78
CA MET A 1 -2.26 6.91 30.18
C MET A 1 -2.67 6.86 28.72
N ILE A 2 -3.40 7.86 28.24
CA ILE A 2 -3.92 7.95 26.86
C ILE A 2 -3.32 9.21 26.24
N VAL A 3 -2.73 9.07 25.05
CA VAL A 3 -2.28 10.21 24.25
C VAL A 3 -3.51 10.79 23.53
N ASP A 4 -3.62 12.11 23.44
CA ASP A 4 -4.65 12.75 22.60
C ASP A 4 -4.31 12.45 21.14
N PHE A 5 -4.90 11.39 20.61
CA PHE A 5 -4.61 10.85 19.28
C PHE A 5 -5.85 10.86 18.42
N LYS A 6 -5.79 11.57 17.31
CA LYS A 6 -6.87 11.61 16.31
C LYS A 6 -6.69 10.48 15.31
N HIS A 7 -7.64 9.56 15.34
CA HIS A 7 -7.72 8.48 14.35
C HIS A 7 -8.33 9.00 13.05
N HIS A 8 -7.71 8.66 11.91
CA HIS A 8 -8.25 8.88 10.58
C HIS A 8 -8.21 7.58 9.81
N GLN A 9 -9.38 7.18 9.27
CA GLN A 9 -9.48 6.01 8.41
C GLN A 9 -8.74 6.25 7.10
N SER A 10 -8.12 5.20 6.58
CA SER A 10 -7.33 5.20 5.35
C SER A 10 -7.49 3.87 4.60
N ALA A 11 -7.29 3.88 3.30
CA ALA A 11 -7.39 2.66 2.51
C ALA A 11 -6.17 1.73 2.70
N HIS A 12 -4.98 2.28 3.00
CA HIS A 12 -3.75 1.50 3.10
C HIS A 12 -3.04 1.70 4.45
N CYS A 13 -2.75 0.60 5.13
CA CYS A 13 -2.21 0.62 6.50
C CYS A 13 -0.91 1.41 6.66
N GLU A 14 0.10 1.26 5.77
CA GLU A 14 1.38 1.95 5.89
C GLU A 14 1.24 3.47 5.70
N ASN A 15 0.44 3.90 4.73
CA ASN A 15 0.22 5.32 4.46
C ASN A 15 -0.65 5.97 5.53
N GLY A 16 -1.69 5.26 5.98
CA GLY A 16 -2.59 5.73 7.03
C GLY A 16 -1.87 5.89 8.36
N VAL A 17 -1.04 4.92 8.76
CA VAL A 17 -0.20 5.07 9.97
C VAL A 17 0.76 6.23 9.83
N ALA A 18 1.42 6.39 8.67
CA ALA A 18 2.32 7.52 8.43
C ALA A 18 1.57 8.87 8.54
N SER A 19 0.40 8.98 7.88
CA SER A 19 -0.46 10.16 7.95
C SER A 19 -0.91 10.44 9.39
N ASN A 20 -1.47 9.46 10.08
CA ASN A 20 -1.98 9.60 11.44
C ASN A 20 -0.88 10.03 12.43
N LEU A 21 0.31 9.41 12.37
CA LEU A 21 1.43 9.81 13.23
C LEU A 21 1.89 11.24 12.97
N LEU A 22 1.94 11.67 11.71
CA LEU A 22 2.40 13.01 11.34
C LEU A 22 1.36 14.08 11.68
N ILE A 23 0.09 13.83 11.43
CA ILE A 23 -1.01 14.73 11.81
C ILE A 23 -0.99 14.97 13.32
N ASN A 24 -0.85 13.92 14.12
CA ASN A 24 -0.80 14.01 15.59
C ASN A 24 0.46 14.71 16.12
N GLN A 25 1.47 14.91 15.29
CA GLN A 25 2.65 15.73 15.60
C GLN A 25 2.58 17.15 15.03
N GLY A 26 1.45 17.56 14.44
CA GLY A 26 1.28 18.90 13.89
C GLY A 26 1.69 19.07 12.43
N LEU A 27 2.01 17.99 11.71
CA LEU A 27 2.25 18.01 10.28
C LEU A 27 1.06 17.40 9.52
N PRO A 28 0.10 18.21 9.03
CA PRO A 28 -1.10 17.72 8.37
C PRO A 28 -0.77 17.19 6.96
N ILE A 29 -0.62 15.88 6.87
CA ILE A 29 -0.39 15.15 5.61
C ILE A 29 -1.50 14.12 5.44
N SER A 30 -2.22 14.20 4.32
CA SER A 30 -3.24 13.22 3.93
C SER A 30 -2.62 11.86 3.56
N GLU A 31 -3.43 10.81 3.55
CA GLU A 31 -3.01 9.50 3.03
C GLU A 31 -2.51 9.59 1.58
N PRO A 32 -3.22 10.23 0.61
CA PRO A 32 -2.73 10.40 -0.74
C PRO A 32 -1.38 11.10 -0.82
N MET A 33 -1.19 12.16 -0.04
CA MET A 33 0.08 12.88 0.01
C MET A 33 1.20 12.01 0.58
N ALA A 34 0.94 11.24 1.66
CA ALA A 34 1.91 10.30 2.23
C ALA A 34 2.30 9.20 1.22
N PHE A 35 1.32 8.64 0.49
CA PHE A 35 1.52 7.64 -0.55
C PHE A 35 2.36 8.19 -1.71
N GLY A 36 1.96 9.33 -2.26
CA GLY A 36 2.63 9.94 -3.41
C GLY A 36 4.05 10.37 -3.10
N LEU A 37 4.26 11.09 -1.98
CA LEU A 37 5.59 11.47 -1.50
C LEU A 37 6.44 10.23 -1.16
N GLY A 38 5.84 9.12 -0.77
CA GLY A 38 6.49 7.82 -0.61
C GLY A 38 6.86 7.12 -1.92
N SER A 39 6.47 7.65 -3.10
CA SER A 39 6.51 6.96 -4.40
C SER A 39 5.90 5.56 -4.27
N GLY A 40 4.66 5.53 -3.78
CA GLY A 40 3.94 4.31 -3.45
C GLY A 40 3.40 3.58 -4.67
N LEU A 41 3.10 4.28 -5.76
CA LEU A 41 2.63 3.65 -6.98
C LEU A 41 3.76 2.90 -7.68
N PHE A 42 3.54 1.61 -7.92
CA PHE A 42 4.51 0.69 -8.51
C PHE A 42 3.76 -0.46 -9.21
N TYR A 43 4.44 -1.24 -10.01
CA TYR A 43 3.93 -2.50 -10.52
C TYR A 43 5.07 -3.50 -10.68
N VAL A 44 4.87 -4.74 -10.22
CA VAL A 44 5.81 -5.83 -10.46
C VAL A 44 5.08 -7.15 -10.63
N TYR A 45 5.54 -7.96 -11.57
CA TYR A 45 5.10 -9.32 -11.81
C TYR A 45 6.26 -10.30 -11.67
N LEU A 46 6.17 -11.21 -10.72
CA LEU A 46 7.20 -12.22 -10.42
C LEU A 46 6.64 -13.62 -10.70
N PRO A 47 6.74 -14.14 -11.94
CA PRO A 47 6.14 -15.42 -12.32
C PRO A 47 6.72 -16.63 -11.57
N PHE A 48 7.95 -16.51 -11.09
CA PHE A 48 8.68 -17.54 -10.35
C PHE A 48 8.44 -17.50 -8.82
N VAL A 49 7.90 -16.41 -8.29
CA VAL A 49 7.49 -16.32 -6.88
C VAL A 49 6.01 -16.63 -6.76
N LYS A 50 5.64 -17.49 -5.80
CA LYS A 50 4.23 -17.84 -5.55
C LYS A 50 3.74 -17.25 -4.26
N VAL A 51 2.59 -16.57 -4.34
CA VAL A 51 1.80 -16.10 -3.21
C VAL A 51 0.40 -16.71 -3.34
N ASN A 52 -0.06 -17.43 -2.34
CA ASN A 52 -1.33 -18.19 -2.39
C ASN A 52 -1.44 -19.07 -3.66
N HIS A 53 -0.36 -19.78 -4.00
CA HIS A 53 -0.25 -20.66 -5.18
C HIS A 53 -0.36 -19.96 -6.54
N ALA A 54 -0.47 -18.63 -6.61
CA ALA A 54 -0.47 -17.83 -7.82
C ALA A 54 0.86 -17.08 -8.01
N PRO A 55 1.22 -16.68 -9.26
CA PRO A 55 2.35 -15.79 -9.48
C PRO A 55 2.19 -14.47 -8.71
N ALA A 56 3.26 -14.00 -8.09
CA ALA A 56 3.21 -12.78 -7.29
C ALA A 56 3.06 -11.54 -8.19
N ILE A 57 2.10 -10.70 -7.83
CA ILE A 57 1.87 -9.38 -8.41
C ILE A 57 1.82 -8.38 -7.25
N SER A 58 2.47 -7.24 -7.40
CA SER A 58 2.34 -6.14 -6.45
C SER A 58 2.12 -4.83 -7.20
N TYR A 59 1.26 -3.98 -6.60
CA TYR A 59 0.92 -2.65 -7.10
C TYR A 59 1.61 -1.55 -6.29
N ARG A 60 2.51 -1.92 -5.38
CA ARG A 60 3.31 -1.03 -4.54
C ARG A 60 4.71 -1.60 -4.30
N PRO A 61 5.68 -0.77 -3.87
CA PRO A 61 7.00 -1.25 -3.47
C PRO A 61 6.93 -2.10 -2.18
N LEU A 62 8.06 -2.67 -1.80
CA LEU A 62 8.16 -3.49 -0.58
C LEU A 62 7.69 -2.73 0.66
N PRO A 63 7.10 -3.44 1.64
CA PRO A 63 6.66 -2.87 2.91
C PRO A 63 7.74 -2.04 3.60
N GLY A 64 7.35 -0.91 4.16
CA GLY A 64 8.23 0.04 4.84
C GLY A 64 8.95 1.03 3.91
N LEU A 65 8.99 0.79 2.60
CA LEU A 65 9.67 1.70 1.67
C LEU A 65 8.92 3.01 1.45
N ILE A 66 7.58 3.00 1.50
CA ILE A 66 6.76 4.21 1.31
C ILE A 66 7.06 5.19 2.43
N PHE A 67 6.95 4.75 3.68
CA PHE A 67 7.23 5.61 4.83
C PHE A 67 8.69 6.06 4.91
N ASN A 68 9.65 5.18 4.60
CA ASN A 68 11.06 5.55 4.58
C ASN A 68 11.37 6.64 3.52
N ARG A 69 10.78 6.51 2.32
CA ARG A 69 10.94 7.51 1.25
C ARG A 69 10.26 8.83 1.60
N LEU A 70 9.06 8.78 2.17
CA LEU A 70 8.35 9.94 2.69
C LEU A 70 9.21 10.68 3.71
N ALA A 71 9.67 9.98 4.74
CA ALA A 71 10.50 10.57 5.81
C ALA A 71 11.76 11.24 5.24
N LYS A 72 12.48 10.53 4.37
CA LYS A 72 13.70 11.08 3.74
C LYS A 72 13.41 12.34 2.90
N ARG A 73 12.30 12.38 2.15
CA ARG A 73 11.96 13.52 1.29
C ARG A 73 11.56 14.75 2.05
N LEU A 74 10.89 14.56 3.17
CA LEU A 74 10.45 15.64 4.03
C LEU A 74 11.48 16.03 5.08
N GLY A 75 12.60 15.32 5.19
CA GLY A 75 13.61 15.60 6.24
C GLY A 75 13.16 15.19 7.64
N LEU A 76 12.21 14.26 7.76
CA LEU A 76 11.74 13.73 9.04
C LEU A 76 12.79 12.84 9.69
N LYS A 77 13.04 13.02 10.98
CA LYS A 77 13.78 12.04 11.77
C LYS A 77 12.81 11.05 12.39
N VAL A 78 12.95 9.76 12.00
CA VAL A 78 12.09 8.68 12.47
C VAL A 78 12.96 7.65 13.21
N LYS A 79 12.58 7.32 14.43
CA LYS A 79 13.14 6.18 15.15
C LYS A 79 12.43 4.91 14.72
N ARG A 80 13.21 3.86 14.45
CA ARG A 80 12.70 2.53 14.12
C ARG A 80 13.54 1.50 14.87
N ILE A 81 12.89 0.64 15.64
CA ILE A 81 13.55 -0.36 16.49
C ILE A 81 12.90 -1.71 16.25
N LYS A 82 13.71 -2.76 16.10
CA LYS A 82 13.28 -4.16 16.12
C LYS A 82 13.82 -4.83 17.36
N PHE A 83 13.11 -5.85 17.83
CA PHE A 83 13.47 -6.56 19.05
C PHE A 83 13.53 -8.06 18.81
N SER A 84 14.51 -8.71 19.45
CA SER A 84 14.55 -10.17 19.60
C SER A 84 13.89 -10.62 20.92
N ASN A 85 13.91 -9.77 21.96
CA ASN A 85 13.31 -10.05 23.26
C ASN A 85 11.92 -9.42 23.38
N ARG A 86 10.90 -10.23 23.66
CA ARG A 86 9.49 -9.82 23.76
C ARG A 86 9.23 -8.89 24.93
N ALA A 87 9.77 -9.21 26.11
CA ALA A 87 9.60 -8.39 27.31
C ALA A 87 10.23 -7.00 27.11
N LYS A 88 11.41 -6.93 26.49
CA LYS A 88 12.04 -5.64 26.15
C LYS A 88 11.23 -4.84 25.14
N ALA A 89 10.65 -5.49 24.14
CA ALA A 89 9.77 -4.84 23.16
C ALA A 89 8.53 -4.24 23.80
N GLN A 90 7.95 -4.96 24.78
CA GLN A 90 6.81 -4.49 25.56
C GLN A 90 7.18 -3.31 26.44
N GLN A 91 8.26 -3.44 27.22
CA GLN A 91 8.76 -2.39 28.10
C GLN A 91 9.02 -1.07 27.35
N VAL A 92 9.68 -1.14 26.18
CA VAL A 92 9.98 0.06 25.37
C VAL A 92 8.71 0.68 24.83
N LEU A 93 7.71 -0.11 24.39
CA LEU A 93 6.43 0.42 23.93
C LEU A 93 5.71 1.16 25.07
N GLU A 94 5.60 0.54 26.24
CA GLU A 94 4.96 1.15 27.42
C GLU A 94 5.65 2.43 27.86
N GLN A 95 6.99 2.43 27.84
CA GLN A 95 7.77 3.63 28.12
C GLN A 95 7.44 4.75 27.13
N LYS A 96 7.35 4.48 25.84
CA LYS A 96 7.02 5.53 24.83
C LYS A 96 5.61 6.07 24.98
N ILE A 97 4.64 5.20 25.27
CA ILE A 97 3.27 5.63 25.57
C ILE A 97 3.24 6.49 26.84
N ALA A 98 4.02 6.14 27.88
CA ALA A 98 4.13 6.93 29.11
C ALA A 98 4.80 8.31 28.86
N GLU A 99 5.67 8.41 27.85
CA GLU A 99 6.27 9.67 27.37
C GLU A 99 5.31 10.48 26.48
N GLY A 100 4.07 10.02 26.25
CA GLY A 100 3.12 10.68 25.35
C GLY A 100 3.40 10.49 23.87
N ILE A 101 4.18 9.47 23.49
CA ILE A 101 4.60 9.23 22.10
C ILE A 101 3.81 8.05 21.52
N PRO A 102 2.86 8.30 20.60
CA PRO A 102 2.19 7.22 19.88
C PRO A 102 3.16 6.50 18.96
N CYS A 103 3.07 5.17 18.93
CA CYS A 103 3.99 4.31 18.21
C CYS A 103 3.31 3.57 17.06
N GLY A 104 3.83 3.69 15.85
CA GLY A 104 3.53 2.79 14.76
C GLY A 104 4.16 1.42 14.99
N LEU A 105 3.40 0.36 14.76
CA LEU A 105 3.84 -1.02 14.89
C LEU A 105 3.65 -1.76 13.56
N GLN A 106 4.61 -2.62 13.23
CA GLN A 106 4.38 -3.65 12.23
C GLN A 106 3.84 -4.90 12.92
N VAL A 107 2.80 -5.51 12.34
CA VAL A 107 2.10 -6.67 12.94
C VAL A 107 1.69 -7.71 11.89
N GLY A 108 1.37 -8.91 12.33
CA GLY A 108 0.76 -9.95 11.51
C GLY A 108 -0.77 -9.88 11.57
N VAL A 109 -1.41 -9.93 10.41
CA VAL A 109 -2.88 -9.81 10.26
C VAL A 109 -3.62 -11.01 10.83
N TYR A 110 -3.07 -12.21 10.68
CA TYR A 110 -3.77 -13.47 10.96
C TYR A 110 -4.38 -13.56 12.36
N HIS A 111 -3.73 -12.97 13.35
CA HIS A 111 -4.14 -13.01 14.76
C HIS A 111 -4.81 -11.72 15.26
N LEU A 112 -5.14 -10.77 14.38
CA LEU A 112 -5.87 -9.55 14.76
C LEU A 112 -7.34 -9.91 15.06
N PRO A 113 -7.81 -9.81 16.31
CA PRO A 113 -9.14 -10.31 16.70
C PRO A 113 -10.28 -9.50 16.11
N TYR A 114 -10.07 -8.21 15.82
CA TYR A 114 -11.07 -7.31 15.27
C TYR A 114 -11.20 -7.38 13.73
N PHE A 115 -10.32 -8.12 13.04
CA PHE A 115 -10.53 -8.38 11.61
C PHE A 115 -11.55 -9.49 11.41
N PRO A 116 -12.47 -9.36 10.42
CA PRO A 116 -13.28 -10.47 9.94
C PRO A 116 -12.42 -11.65 9.50
N GLU A 117 -12.92 -12.89 9.65
CA GLU A 117 -12.14 -14.10 9.35
C GLU A 117 -11.61 -14.13 7.90
N GLU A 118 -12.43 -13.67 6.94
CA GLU A 118 -12.10 -13.64 5.51
C GLU A 118 -10.92 -12.71 5.19
N TYR A 119 -10.61 -11.76 6.08
CA TYR A 119 -9.46 -10.85 5.96
C TYR A 119 -8.26 -11.27 6.80
N ARG A 120 -8.38 -12.36 7.60
CA ARG A 120 -7.27 -12.91 8.39
C ARG A 120 -6.44 -13.86 7.55
N PHE A 121 -5.37 -13.38 6.97
CA PHE A 121 -4.41 -14.18 6.21
C PHE A 121 -2.98 -13.95 6.72
N HIS A 122 -2.09 -14.89 6.41
CA HIS A 122 -0.68 -14.81 6.85
C HIS A 122 0.07 -13.70 6.10
N PHE A 123 -0.10 -12.48 6.59
CA PHE A 123 0.61 -11.29 6.12
C PHE A 123 1.15 -10.51 7.32
N ASN A 124 2.47 -10.36 7.38
CA ASN A 124 3.19 -9.84 8.56
C ASN A 124 3.71 -8.41 8.36
N ALA A 125 3.20 -7.69 7.38
CA ALA A 125 3.61 -6.31 7.12
C ALA A 125 2.46 -5.31 7.23
N HIS A 126 1.45 -5.64 8.04
CA HIS A 126 0.39 -4.72 8.41
C HIS A 126 0.90 -3.68 9.41
N ASN A 127 0.32 -2.50 9.40
CA ASN A 127 0.72 -1.40 10.26
C ASN A 127 -0.48 -0.86 11.02
N LEU A 128 -0.27 -0.57 12.30
CA LEU A 128 -1.23 0.09 13.19
C LEU A 128 -0.49 1.03 14.15
N VAL A 129 -1.22 1.88 14.87
CA VAL A 129 -0.67 2.75 15.92
C VAL A 129 -1.17 2.29 17.28
N VAL A 130 -0.27 2.17 18.26
CA VAL A 130 -0.63 2.13 19.67
C VAL A 130 -0.45 3.55 20.22
N TYR A 131 -1.53 4.09 20.81
CA TYR A 131 -1.54 5.47 21.30
C TYR A 131 -1.88 5.61 22.79
N GLY A 132 -2.14 4.51 23.49
CA GLY A 132 -2.45 4.56 24.92
C GLY A 132 -2.65 3.20 25.55
N LYS A 133 -2.93 3.23 26.86
CA LYS A 133 -3.42 2.09 27.64
C LYS A 133 -4.63 2.51 28.47
N GLU A 134 -5.62 1.63 28.53
CA GLU A 134 -6.77 1.72 29.43
C GLU A 134 -6.88 0.41 30.22
N GLY A 135 -6.68 0.47 31.54
CA GLY A 135 -6.38 -0.73 32.33
C GLY A 135 -5.13 -1.43 31.78
N ASP A 136 -5.25 -2.72 31.50
CA ASP A 136 -4.16 -3.50 30.88
C ASP A 136 -4.17 -3.48 29.35
N ASN A 137 -5.26 -3.04 28.72
CA ASN A 137 -5.43 -3.07 27.29
C ASN A 137 -4.70 -1.91 26.58
N PHE A 138 -4.09 -2.20 25.43
CA PHE A 138 -3.49 -1.21 24.55
C PHE A 138 -4.52 -0.64 23.59
N LEU A 139 -4.65 0.68 23.57
CA LEU A 139 -5.51 1.39 22.64
C LEU A 139 -4.86 1.46 21.26
N VAL A 140 -5.59 1.01 20.25
CA VAL A 140 -5.11 0.81 18.88
C VAL A 140 -5.90 1.66 17.92
N SER A 141 -5.17 2.39 17.08
CA SER A 141 -5.66 3.01 15.84
C SER A 141 -5.14 2.22 14.65
N ASP A 142 -6.00 1.41 14.05
CA ASP A 142 -5.70 0.73 12.79
C ASP A 142 -6.37 1.53 11.66
N PRO A 143 -5.59 2.15 10.76
CA PRO A 143 -6.17 3.07 9.78
C PRO A 143 -7.09 2.42 8.76
N VAL A 144 -7.05 1.08 8.58
CA VAL A 144 -8.00 0.42 7.68
C VAL A 144 -9.36 0.15 8.33
N MET A 145 -9.48 0.40 9.64
CA MET A 145 -10.73 0.32 10.38
C MET A 145 -11.38 1.70 10.49
N GLU A 146 -12.69 1.73 10.65
CA GLU A 146 -13.46 2.97 10.81
C GLU A 146 -13.27 3.61 12.18
N ILE A 147 -13.12 2.78 13.20
CA ILE A 147 -13.01 3.19 14.61
C ILE A 147 -11.75 2.60 15.26
N THR A 148 -11.34 3.23 16.36
CA THR A 148 -10.27 2.68 17.21
C THR A 148 -10.75 1.43 17.96
N THR A 149 -9.79 0.62 18.39
CA THR A 149 -10.03 -0.61 19.14
C THR A 149 -8.99 -0.80 20.24
N ALA A 150 -9.04 -1.92 20.94
CA ALA A 150 -8.07 -2.26 21.96
C ALA A 150 -7.58 -3.70 21.78
N LEU A 151 -6.36 -3.97 22.23
CA LEU A 151 -5.77 -5.30 22.29
C LEU A 151 -5.25 -5.58 23.68
N THR A 152 -5.46 -6.79 24.17
CA THR A 152 -4.80 -7.28 25.39
C THR A 152 -3.30 -7.40 25.17
N PRO A 153 -2.47 -7.41 26.24
CA PRO A 153 -1.04 -7.61 26.13
C PRO A 153 -0.66 -8.90 25.36
N ALA A 154 -1.39 -9.98 25.58
CA ALA A 154 -1.16 -11.27 24.92
C ALA A 154 -1.48 -11.23 23.41
N GLU A 155 -2.57 -10.58 23.02
CA GLU A 155 -2.94 -10.40 21.62
C GLU A 155 -1.93 -9.51 20.90
N LEU A 156 -1.55 -8.39 21.51
CA LEU A 156 -0.56 -7.47 20.97
C LEU A 156 0.81 -8.14 20.80
N GLU A 157 1.26 -8.92 21.78
CA GLU A 157 2.50 -9.70 21.67
C GLU A 157 2.43 -10.69 20.48
N ARG A 158 1.31 -11.42 20.38
CA ARG A 158 1.11 -12.43 19.33
C ARG A 158 1.25 -11.83 17.94
N VAL A 159 0.59 -10.69 17.66
CA VAL A 159 0.63 -10.05 16.34
C VAL A 159 1.98 -9.38 16.06
N ARG A 160 2.66 -8.83 17.09
CA ARG A 160 3.99 -8.21 16.95
C ARG A 160 5.12 -9.21 16.72
N PHE A 161 4.95 -10.48 17.08
CA PHE A 161 5.94 -11.55 16.93
C PHE A 161 5.46 -12.69 16.04
N ALA A 162 4.51 -12.40 15.14
CA ALA A 162 4.08 -13.33 14.10
C ALA A 162 5.28 -13.80 13.26
N GLN A 163 5.28 -15.09 12.91
CA GLN A 163 6.37 -15.74 12.19
C GLN A 163 6.11 -15.80 10.69
N GLY A 164 7.16 -15.97 9.89
CA GLY A 164 7.08 -16.14 8.44
C GLY A 164 7.65 -14.96 7.65
N ALA A 165 7.24 -14.84 6.39
CA ALA A 165 7.70 -13.76 5.52
C ALA A 165 7.31 -12.39 6.10
N PHE A 166 8.24 -11.42 6.04
CA PHE A 166 8.10 -10.09 6.63
C PHE A 166 7.85 -10.07 8.14
N ALA A 167 8.28 -11.09 8.89
CA ALA A 167 8.07 -11.16 10.34
C ALA A 167 8.35 -9.81 11.03
N PRO A 168 7.42 -9.32 11.87
CA PRO A 168 7.48 -7.98 12.47
C PRO A 168 8.63 -7.78 13.43
N LYS A 169 9.03 -8.84 14.15
CA LYS A 169 10.12 -8.80 15.15
C LYS A 169 9.94 -7.69 16.18
N GLY A 170 8.70 -7.53 16.69
CA GLY A 170 8.35 -6.51 17.67
C GLY A 170 8.59 -5.07 17.22
N GLN A 171 8.73 -4.81 15.92
CA GLN A 171 9.10 -3.48 15.39
C GLN A 171 8.17 -2.40 15.88
N ILE A 172 8.76 -1.32 16.41
CA ILE A 172 8.09 -0.04 16.67
C ILE A 172 8.77 1.07 15.85
N TYR A 173 8.00 2.11 15.52
CA TYR A 173 8.54 3.30 14.89
C TYR A 173 7.71 4.54 15.24
N TYR A 174 8.37 5.68 15.35
CA TYR A 174 7.73 6.95 15.64
C TYR A 174 8.60 8.09 15.11
N PRO A 175 7.99 9.24 14.69
CA PRO A 175 8.75 10.43 14.37
C PRO A 175 9.38 11.00 15.65
N ILE A 176 10.62 11.49 15.56
CA ILE A 176 11.33 12.11 16.67
C ILE A 176 11.34 13.64 16.50
N GLU A 177 11.49 14.09 15.24
CA GLU A 177 11.67 15.49 14.93
C GLU A 177 11.05 15.77 13.57
N LEU A 178 10.25 16.81 13.51
CA LEU A 178 9.75 17.39 12.27
C LEU A 178 10.75 18.41 11.73
N PRO A 179 10.87 18.59 10.41
CA PRO A 179 11.71 19.64 9.84
C PRO A 179 11.11 21.03 10.15
N GLN A 180 11.96 22.02 10.31
CA GLN A 180 11.52 23.41 10.54
C GLN A 180 10.77 23.97 9.31
N SER A 181 11.15 23.54 8.11
CA SER A 181 10.49 23.90 6.86
C SER A 181 10.54 22.75 5.87
N ILE A 182 9.56 22.68 4.98
CA ILE A 182 9.49 21.67 3.92
C ILE A 182 9.42 22.39 2.58
N ASP A 183 10.38 22.09 1.72
CA ASP A 183 10.31 22.45 0.31
C ASP A 183 9.39 21.44 -0.42
N TRP A 184 8.10 21.79 -0.45
CA TRP A 184 7.06 20.94 -1.05
C TRP A 184 7.28 20.72 -2.54
N GLU A 185 7.74 21.72 -3.26
CA GLU A 185 7.96 21.61 -4.70
C GLU A 185 9.06 20.59 -4.99
N VAL A 186 10.19 20.69 -4.34
CA VAL A 186 11.30 19.73 -4.47
C VAL A 186 10.90 18.33 -4.03
N ALA A 187 10.17 18.18 -2.93
CA ALA A 187 9.71 16.90 -2.43
C ALA A 187 8.76 16.22 -3.43
N ILE A 188 7.76 16.94 -3.93
CA ILE A 188 6.77 16.47 -4.90
C ILE A 188 7.43 16.08 -6.22
N ARG A 189 8.28 16.96 -6.79
CA ARG A 189 9.00 16.67 -8.05
C ARG A 189 9.87 15.42 -7.94
N LYS A 190 10.63 15.26 -6.85
CA LYS A 190 11.45 14.07 -6.59
C LYS A 190 10.59 12.81 -6.47
N ALA A 191 9.43 12.90 -5.83
CA ALA A 191 8.52 11.77 -5.66
C ALA A 191 7.93 11.32 -7.00
N ILE A 192 7.40 12.24 -7.79
CA ILE A 192 6.84 11.98 -9.11
C ILE A 192 7.91 11.42 -10.05
N LYS A 193 9.09 12.05 -10.09
CA LYS A 193 10.21 11.57 -10.92
C LYS A 193 10.58 10.12 -10.60
N LYS A 194 10.61 9.75 -9.31
CA LYS A 194 10.89 8.37 -8.89
C LYS A 194 9.79 7.40 -9.35
N THR A 195 8.51 7.77 -9.16
CA THR A 195 7.39 6.94 -9.64
C THR A 195 7.43 6.75 -11.16
N CYS A 196 7.65 7.83 -11.93
CA CYS A 196 7.79 7.73 -13.38
C CYS A 196 8.98 6.83 -13.78
N THR A 197 10.11 6.94 -13.09
CA THR A 197 11.29 6.10 -13.35
C THR A 197 10.99 4.62 -13.09
N ASP A 198 10.29 4.32 -11.99
CA ASP A 198 9.93 2.95 -11.64
C ASP A 198 8.92 2.36 -12.63
N MET A 199 7.87 3.13 -12.97
CA MET A 199 6.83 2.65 -13.88
C MET A 199 7.30 2.53 -15.35
N LEU A 200 8.27 3.33 -15.77
CA LEU A 200 8.88 3.29 -17.11
C LEU A 200 10.20 2.50 -17.15
N ALA A 201 10.53 1.77 -16.08
CA ALA A 201 11.78 1.03 -15.99
C ALA A 201 11.96 0.05 -17.18
N PRO A 202 13.19 -0.09 -17.72
CA PRO A 202 13.47 -1.00 -18.84
C PRO A 202 13.47 -2.50 -18.42
N VAL A 203 13.08 -2.81 -17.22
CA VAL A 203 13.07 -4.16 -16.64
C VAL A 203 11.79 -4.89 -17.04
N PRO A 204 11.85 -6.11 -17.63
CA PRO A 204 10.68 -6.81 -18.17
C PRO A 204 9.55 -7.08 -17.19
N ILE A 205 9.88 -7.28 -15.90
CA ILE A 205 8.92 -7.63 -14.84
C ILE A 205 8.38 -6.43 -14.07
N VAL A 206 8.85 -5.20 -14.37
CA VAL A 206 8.56 -3.98 -13.60
C VAL A 206 7.77 -2.98 -14.43
N GLY A 207 6.89 -2.22 -13.77
CA GLY A 207 6.13 -1.13 -14.35
C GLY A 207 5.27 -1.59 -15.54
N VAL A 208 5.15 -0.74 -16.56
CA VAL A 208 4.35 -1.03 -17.75
C VAL A 208 4.83 -2.25 -18.53
N LYS A 209 6.12 -2.56 -18.48
CA LYS A 209 6.66 -3.80 -19.08
C LYS A 209 6.19 -5.05 -18.33
N GLY A 210 6.13 -4.98 -16.99
CA GLY A 210 5.56 -6.03 -16.15
C GLY A 210 4.09 -6.26 -16.44
N MET A 211 3.30 -5.19 -16.64
CA MET A 211 1.89 -5.29 -17.05
C MET A 211 1.75 -6.03 -18.39
N ARG A 212 2.54 -5.67 -19.40
CA ARG A 212 2.55 -6.35 -20.70
C ARG A 212 2.99 -7.81 -20.59
N MET A 213 3.91 -8.13 -19.67
CA MET A 213 4.32 -9.51 -19.42
C MET A 213 3.18 -10.34 -18.86
N VAL A 214 2.42 -9.81 -17.89
CA VAL A 214 1.20 -10.47 -17.36
C VAL A 214 0.16 -10.62 -18.45
N ALA A 215 -0.11 -9.60 -19.26
CA ALA A 215 -1.06 -9.67 -20.36
C ALA A 215 -0.76 -10.85 -21.31
N ARG A 216 0.51 -11.03 -21.69
CA ARG A 216 0.93 -12.20 -22.50
C ARG A 216 0.85 -13.52 -21.74
N ALA A 217 1.01 -13.50 -20.42
CA ALA A 217 0.93 -14.70 -19.60
C ALA A 217 -0.51 -15.19 -19.43
N ILE A 218 -1.48 -14.29 -19.29
CA ILE A 218 -2.91 -14.59 -19.12
C ILE A 218 -3.40 -15.54 -20.23
N VAL A 219 -3.08 -15.27 -21.49
CA VAL A 219 -3.47 -16.13 -22.63
C VAL A 219 -2.92 -17.54 -22.52
N LYS A 220 -1.73 -17.70 -21.92
CA LYS A 220 -1.04 -18.98 -21.81
C LYS A 220 -1.45 -19.81 -20.60
N TRP A 221 -2.05 -19.18 -19.56
CA TRP A 221 -2.36 -19.84 -18.30
C TRP A 221 -3.27 -21.06 -18.47
N PRO A 222 -4.40 -21.02 -19.23
CA PRO A 222 -5.26 -22.19 -19.37
C PRO A 222 -4.54 -23.42 -19.89
N LYS A 223 -3.69 -23.25 -20.93
CA LYS A 223 -2.91 -24.36 -21.50
C LYS A 223 -1.79 -24.82 -20.58
N LYS A 224 -1.15 -23.90 -19.83
CA LYS A 224 0.02 -24.19 -18.99
C LYS A 224 -0.32 -24.84 -17.65
N VAL A 225 -1.42 -24.44 -17.02
CA VAL A 225 -1.76 -24.85 -15.64
C VAL A 225 -3.18 -25.39 -15.48
N GLY A 226 -3.95 -25.47 -16.56
CA GLY A 226 -5.36 -25.83 -16.55
C GLY A 226 -6.28 -24.66 -16.18
N VAL A 227 -7.53 -24.70 -16.68
CA VAL A 227 -8.53 -23.63 -16.48
C VAL A 227 -8.81 -23.33 -15.00
N PRO A 228 -8.98 -24.32 -14.09
CA PRO A 228 -9.24 -24.03 -12.69
C PRO A 228 -8.13 -23.20 -12.03
N LYS A 229 -6.87 -23.53 -12.31
CA LYS A 229 -5.72 -22.83 -11.76
C LYS A 229 -5.47 -21.48 -12.44
N ALA A 230 -5.78 -21.35 -13.72
CA ALA A 230 -5.78 -20.06 -14.43
C ALA A 230 -6.81 -19.08 -13.83
N ASN A 231 -8.01 -19.57 -13.54
CA ASN A 231 -9.04 -18.80 -12.84
C ASN A 231 -8.61 -18.38 -11.43
N HIS A 232 -7.94 -19.25 -10.69
CA HIS A 232 -7.36 -18.90 -9.40
C HIS A 232 -6.32 -17.78 -9.54
N TYR A 233 -5.48 -17.78 -10.58
CA TYR A 233 -4.51 -16.73 -10.83
C TYR A 233 -5.18 -15.37 -11.11
N LEU A 234 -6.28 -15.37 -11.92
CA LEU A 234 -7.08 -14.16 -12.13
C LEU A 234 -7.72 -13.66 -10.84
N ALA A 235 -8.28 -14.55 -10.01
CA ALA A 235 -8.88 -14.19 -8.74
C ALA A 235 -7.84 -13.55 -7.79
N GLN A 236 -6.64 -14.11 -7.69
CA GLN A 236 -5.56 -13.52 -6.88
C GLN A 236 -5.09 -12.17 -7.43
N MET A 237 -5.02 -12.00 -8.75
CA MET A 237 -4.67 -10.72 -9.36
C MET A 237 -5.71 -9.64 -9.02
N VAL A 238 -7.00 -9.94 -9.16
CA VAL A 238 -8.10 -9.01 -8.80
C VAL A 238 -8.08 -8.70 -7.31
N ARG A 239 -7.90 -9.70 -6.46
CA ARG A 239 -7.80 -9.50 -5.01
C ARG A 239 -6.67 -8.55 -4.64
N MET A 240 -5.49 -8.73 -5.20
CA MET A 240 -4.34 -7.84 -4.94
C MET A 240 -4.55 -6.44 -5.49
N GLN A 241 -5.38 -6.28 -6.54
CA GLN A 241 -5.70 -5.01 -7.17
C GLN A 241 -6.76 -4.22 -6.40
N GLU A 242 -7.82 -4.89 -5.92
CA GLU A 242 -9.02 -4.24 -5.41
C GLU A 242 -9.20 -4.34 -3.89
N GLU A 243 -8.78 -5.46 -3.27
CA GLU A 243 -9.19 -5.79 -1.90
C GLU A 243 -8.06 -5.58 -0.87
N ILE A 244 -6.80 -5.71 -1.26
CA ILE A 244 -5.68 -5.68 -0.32
C ILE A 244 -5.14 -4.25 -0.14
N GLY A 245 -5.96 -3.40 0.50
CA GLY A 245 -5.54 -2.07 0.96
C GLY A 245 -5.07 -1.13 -0.14
N THR A 246 -5.68 -1.20 -1.34
CA THR A 246 -5.26 -0.37 -2.49
C THR A 246 -6.14 0.86 -2.71
N GLY A 247 -7.29 0.92 -2.07
CA GLY A 247 -8.32 1.90 -2.39
C GLY A 247 -8.96 1.68 -3.77
N GLY A 248 -8.74 0.50 -4.37
CA GLY A 248 -9.19 0.13 -5.71
C GLY A 248 -8.23 0.56 -6.83
N GLY A 249 -8.39 -0.08 -8.00
CA GLY A 249 -7.56 0.21 -9.19
C GLY A 249 -6.05 0.05 -8.97
N GLY A 250 -5.63 -0.78 -8.01
CA GLY A 250 -4.22 -0.98 -7.68
C GLY A 250 -3.52 0.33 -7.31
N PHE A 251 -4.08 1.12 -6.40
CA PHE A 251 -3.60 2.43 -5.92
C PHE A 251 -3.73 3.60 -6.90
N ARG A 252 -4.36 3.43 -8.09
CA ARG A 252 -4.44 4.53 -9.07
C ARG A 252 -5.27 5.69 -8.54
N PHE A 253 -6.35 5.41 -7.80
CA PHE A 253 -7.19 6.45 -7.21
C PHE A 253 -6.46 7.24 -6.12
N ILE A 254 -5.71 6.57 -5.22
CA ILE A 254 -4.89 7.26 -4.20
C ILE A 254 -3.82 8.11 -4.89
N TYR A 255 -3.21 7.61 -5.97
CA TYR A 255 -2.19 8.38 -6.70
C TYR A 255 -2.80 9.56 -7.48
N ALA A 256 -4.03 9.41 -8.02
CA ALA A 256 -4.76 10.52 -8.62
C ALA A 256 -5.04 11.63 -7.58
N ALA A 257 -5.53 11.26 -6.40
CA ALA A 257 -5.74 12.20 -5.30
C ALA A 257 -4.43 12.89 -4.89
N PHE A 258 -3.30 12.16 -4.81
CA PHE A 258 -1.98 12.77 -4.60
C PHE A 258 -1.63 13.81 -5.66
N LEU A 259 -1.84 13.53 -6.95
CA LEU A 259 -1.53 14.48 -8.02
C LEU A 259 -2.38 15.75 -7.94
N GLN A 260 -3.66 15.61 -7.55
CA GLN A 260 -4.55 16.75 -7.33
C GLN A 260 -4.07 17.62 -6.16
N GLU A 261 -3.81 17.00 -5.00
CA GLU A 261 -3.32 17.71 -3.82
C GLU A 261 -1.95 18.36 -4.07
N ALA A 262 -1.04 17.63 -4.71
CA ALA A 262 0.28 18.12 -5.09
C ALA A 262 0.19 19.31 -6.05
N GLY A 263 -0.68 19.22 -7.08
CA GLY A 263 -0.92 20.30 -8.03
C GLY A 263 -1.42 21.57 -7.34
N ASN A 264 -2.40 21.44 -6.44
CA ASN A 264 -2.91 22.55 -5.64
C ASN A 264 -1.82 23.15 -4.75
N LYS A 265 -1.01 22.31 -4.09
CA LYS A 265 0.00 22.73 -3.13
C LYS A 265 1.14 23.53 -3.76
N ILE A 266 1.51 23.23 -5.00
CA ILE A 266 2.62 23.92 -5.71
C ILE A 266 2.15 24.79 -6.89
N GLY A 267 0.84 25.01 -7.06
CA GLY A 267 0.28 25.82 -8.12
C GLY A 267 0.46 25.23 -9.54
N ASN A 268 0.58 23.90 -9.68
CA ASN A 268 0.80 23.24 -10.96
C ASN A 268 -0.51 22.63 -11.50
N THR A 269 -1.21 23.37 -12.36
CA THR A 269 -2.48 22.97 -12.95
C THR A 269 -2.37 21.70 -13.84
N ARG A 270 -1.21 21.45 -14.45
CA ARG A 270 -0.98 20.22 -15.25
C ARG A 270 -1.06 18.97 -14.38
N LEU A 271 -0.63 19.02 -13.11
CA LEU A 271 -0.78 17.88 -12.20
C LEU A 271 -2.26 17.63 -11.87
N ILE A 272 -3.07 18.69 -11.75
CA ILE A 272 -4.51 18.59 -11.53
C ILE A 272 -5.21 17.93 -12.72
N ASP A 273 -4.84 18.29 -13.95
CA ASP A 273 -5.40 17.63 -15.14
C ASP A 273 -4.96 16.18 -15.28
N LEU A 274 -3.68 15.89 -14.96
CA LEU A 274 -3.17 14.52 -14.93
C LEU A 274 -3.81 13.68 -13.82
N SER A 275 -4.28 14.29 -12.71
CA SER A 275 -5.06 13.55 -11.71
C SER A 275 -6.34 12.97 -12.28
N LYS A 276 -7.07 13.73 -13.12
CA LYS A 276 -8.29 13.28 -13.81
C LYS A 276 -7.98 12.13 -14.79
N GLU A 277 -6.87 12.25 -15.54
CA GLU A 277 -6.42 11.18 -16.46
C GLU A 277 -6.06 9.90 -15.67
N MET A 278 -5.41 10.00 -14.51
CA MET A 278 -5.10 8.86 -13.65
C MET A 278 -6.36 8.23 -13.05
N THR A 279 -7.37 9.03 -12.68
CA THR A 279 -8.68 8.51 -12.25
C THR A 279 -9.30 7.66 -13.35
N ALA A 280 -9.35 8.16 -14.59
CA ALA A 280 -9.88 7.40 -15.73
C ALA A 280 -9.08 6.12 -16.05
N ILE A 281 -7.78 6.10 -15.75
CA ILE A 281 -6.96 4.87 -15.81
C ILE A 281 -7.38 3.92 -14.67
N GLY A 282 -7.62 4.43 -13.47
CA GLY A 282 -8.13 3.66 -12.33
C GLY A 282 -9.49 3.00 -12.64
N ASP A 283 -10.41 3.73 -13.28
CA ASP A 283 -11.70 3.18 -13.72
C ASP A 283 -11.50 2.02 -14.70
N SER A 284 -10.58 2.16 -15.66
CA SER A 284 -10.26 1.07 -16.61
C SER A 284 -9.63 -0.14 -15.93
N TRP A 285 -8.89 0.04 -14.82
CA TRP A 285 -8.42 -1.08 -13.99
C TRP A 285 -9.60 -1.79 -13.30
N ARG A 286 -10.61 -1.04 -12.82
CA ARG A 286 -11.84 -1.64 -12.25
C ARG A 286 -12.63 -2.42 -13.30
N ASP A 287 -12.77 -1.89 -14.51
CA ASP A 287 -13.41 -2.60 -15.62
C ASP A 287 -12.69 -3.93 -15.92
N PHE A 288 -11.37 -3.91 -15.97
CA PHE A 288 -10.56 -5.12 -16.11
C PHE A 288 -10.82 -6.11 -14.96
N ALA A 289 -10.88 -5.65 -13.71
CA ALA A 289 -11.17 -6.49 -12.55
C ALA A 289 -12.56 -7.13 -12.64
N VAL A 290 -13.58 -6.37 -13.05
CA VAL A 290 -14.95 -6.87 -13.27
C VAL A 290 -14.96 -7.92 -14.38
N ASN A 291 -14.28 -7.69 -15.51
CA ASN A 291 -14.21 -8.65 -16.61
C ASN A 291 -13.46 -9.92 -16.19
N ALA A 292 -12.34 -9.80 -15.48
CA ALA A 292 -11.62 -10.93 -14.91
C ALA A 292 -12.49 -11.72 -13.91
N ALA A 293 -13.27 -11.02 -13.07
CA ALA A 293 -14.19 -11.66 -12.12
C ALA A 293 -15.28 -12.47 -12.81
N ARG A 294 -15.82 -12.00 -13.93
CA ARG A 294 -16.78 -12.75 -14.74
C ARG A 294 -16.20 -14.07 -15.27
N VAL A 295 -14.90 -14.10 -15.56
CA VAL A 295 -14.20 -15.30 -16.02
C VAL A 295 -14.00 -16.28 -14.87
N TYR A 296 -13.34 -15.88 -13.77
CA TYR A 296 -13.06 -16.84 -12.69
C TYR A 296 -14.31 -17.28 -11.93
N LYS A 297 -15.41 -16.50 -11.94
CA LYS A 297 -16.73 -16.89 -11.44
C LYS A 297 -17.54 -17.72 -12.45
N LYS A 298 -16.93 -18.15 -13.56
CA LYS A 298 -17.53 -18.98 -14.61
C LYS A 298 -18.78 -18.37 -15.28
N ARG A 299 -18.93 -17.04 -15.24
CA ARG A 299 -20.01 -16.32 -15.93
C ARG A 299 -19.69 -16.06 -17.40
N LYS A 300 -18.42 -16.19 -17.78
CA LYS A 300 -17.91 -16.20 -19.15
C LYS A 300 -16.89 -17.33 -19.28
N ASN A 301 -16.96 -18.10 -20.35
CA ASN A 301 -16.13 -19.29 -20.60
C ASN A 301 -15.57 -19.27 -22.02
N GLY A 302 -14.51 -20.07 -22.27
CA GLY A 302 -13.84 -20.17 -23.57
C GLY A 302 -12.43 -19.60 -23.56
N GLU A 303 -11.62 -19.94 -24.54
CA GLU A 303 -10.27 -19.41 -24.67
C GLU A 303 -10.26 -17.92 -25.02
N ASP A 304 -11.26 -17.45 -25.75
CA ASP A 304 -11.39 -16.05 -26.20
C ASP A 304 -11.48 -15.06 -25.06
N VAL A 305 -12.00 -15.47 -23.87
CA VAL A 305 -12.11 -14.57 -22.73
C VAL A 305 -10.74 -14.19 -22.16
N TYR A 306 -9.75 -15.09 -22.19
CA TYR A 306 -8.38 -14.79 -21.75
C TYR A 306 -7.66 -13.91 -22.76
N ILE A 307 -7.97 -14.05 -24.05
CA ILE A 307 -7.47 -13.18 -25.11
C ILE A 307 -8.03 -11.76 -24.93
N ALA A 308 -9.31 -11.64 -24.64
CA ALA A 308 -9.94 -10.33 -24.35
C ALA A 308 -9.30 -9.64 -23.14
N LEU A 309 -9.15 -10.34 -22.01
CA LEU A 309 -8.48 -9.81 -20.82
C LEU A 309 -7.02 -9.39 -21.11
N SER A 310 -6.32 -10.17 -21.92
CA SER A 310 -4.95 -9.82 -22.34
C SER A 310 -4.92 -8.51 -23.13
N LYS A 311 -5.85 -8.31 -24.06
CA LYS A 311 -5.96 -7.08 -24.86
C LYS A 311 -6.28 -5.88 -23.98
N GLU A 312 -7.22 -6.02 -23.03
CA GLU A 312 -7.55 -4.96 -22.07
C GLU A 312 -6.32 -4.55 -21.24
N LEU A 313 -5.61 -5.52 -20.67
CA LEU A 313 -4.42 -5.23 -19.87
C LEU A 313 -3.26 -4.65 -20.72
N MET A 314 -3.14 -5.06 -21.98
CA MET A 314 -2.18 -4.47 -22.91
C MET A 314 -2.51 -3.00 -23.17
N SER A 315 -3.78 -2.68 -23.45
CA SER A 315 -4.25 -1.30 -23.63
C SER A 315 -4.03 -0.44 -22.37
N LEU A 316 -4.29 -0.99 -21.19
CA LEU A 316 -3.98 -0.33 -19.91
C LEU A 316 -2.48 -0.01 -19.79
N ALA A 317 -1.61 -0.96 -20.14
CA ALA A 317 -0.18 -0.75 -20.09
C ALA A 317 0.28 0.36 -21.06
N ASP A 318 -0.33 0.45 -22.25
CA ASP A 318 -0.02 1.47 -23.24
C ASP A 318 -0.50 2.87 -22.76
N ARG A 319 -1.70 2.95 -22.16
CA ARG A 319 -2.21 4.18 -21.57
C ARG A 319 -1.34 4.66 -20.40
N GLU A 320 -0.93 3.76 -19.50
CA GLU A 320 -0.04 4.10 -18.38
C GLU A 320 1.35 4.53 -18.87
N GLU A 321 1.89 3.90 -19.90
CA GLU A 321 3.17 4.35 -20.47
C GLU A 321 3.11 5.78 -20.98
N GLN A 322 2.04 6.12 -21.71
CA GLN A 322 1.83 7.48 -22.22
C GLN A 322 1.62 8.47 -21.06
N PHE A 323 0.81 8.07 -20.08
CA PHE A 323 0.55 8.88 -18.87
C PHE A 323 1.85 9.20 -18.13
N PHE A 324 2.69 8.21 -17.80
CA PHE A 324 3.94 8.45 -17.08
C PHE A 324 4.95 9.26 -17.89
N LYS A 325 4.95 9.14 -19.22
CA LYS A 325 5.74 10.02 -20.12
C LYS A 325 5.26 11.48 -20.04
N LYS A 326 3.94 11.72 -20.04
CA LYS A 326 3.35 13.06 -19.86
C LYS A 326 3.67 13.61 -18.46
N LEU A 327 3.45 12.81 -17.43
CA LEU A 327 3.69 13.20 -16.04
C LEU A 327 5.16 13.58 -15.79
N LYS A 328 6.10 12.84 -16.39
CA LYS A 328 7.53 13.14 -16.31
C LYS A 328 7.90 14.49 -16.94
N ARG A 329 7.14 14.97 -17.93
CA ARG A 329 7.33 16.27 -18.59
C ARG A 329 6.63 17.42 -17.88
N ALA A 330 5.69 17.12 -16.98
CA ALA A 330 4.91 18.10 -16.24
C ALA A 330 5.61 18.62 -14.97
N ILE A 331 6.77 18.03 -14.62
CA ILE A 331 7.54 18.34 -13.40
C ILE A 331 8.92 18.90 -13.72
#